data_82fe1a73c72426677981b0e420e8f65f
#
_entry.id   82fe1a73c72426677981b0e420e8f65f
#
_cell.length_a   1.000
_cell.length_b   1.000
_cell.length_c   1.000
_cell.angle_alpha   90.00
_cell.angle_beta   90.00
_cell.angle_gamma   90.00
#
_symmetry.space_group_name_H-M   'P 1'
#
loop_
_entity.id
_entity.type
_entity.pdbx_description
1 polymer ?
#
loop_
_entity_poly.entity_id
_entity_poly.type
_entity_poly.pdbx_seq_one_letter_code
_entity_poly.pdbx_strand_id
1 'polypeptide(L)'
;AMLQGQPTLPEVIREFHELCRDAVVCAHNAPFDWAFVSRAFSEAELPCDHPVLDTLPLARNLLKGQKSHRLPAVCKTLGISLKEAHRAVHDARATAQALMILLERTEGAATLSDLNNAFDGGAGSSHHIILLAKTQQGLADLYRLVSEGHLNHFHRTPRLPRSLIQRYREGLIIGSACESGELFKAVLEGRSKRELKKIASFYDYLEEQPLGNN
;
A
#
# COMPACT_ATOMS: atom_id res chain seq x y z
N ALA A 1 -34.77 -9.08 5.46
CA ALA A 1 -35.35 -8.14 6.43
C ALA A 1 -34.49 -6.89 6.70
N MET A 2 -33.14 -7.01 6.82
CA MET A 2 -32.28 -5.84 7.11
C MET A 2 -32.13 -4.84 5.96
N LEU A 3 -32.28 -5.24 4.72
CA LEU A 3 -32.12 -4.38 3.54
C LEU A 3 -33.44 -3.86 2.97
N GLN A 4 -34.56 -4.23 3.58
CA GLN A 4 -35.88 -3.81 3.10
C GLN A 4 -36.07 -2.30 3.36
N GLY A 5 -36.33 -1.52 2.30
CA GLY A 5 -36.44 -0.07 2.38
C GLY A 5 -35.12 0.70 2.40
N GLN A 6 -33.99 0.02 2.22
CA GLN A 6 -32.69 0.68 2.04
C GLN A 6 -32.46 1.03 0.56
N PRO A 7 -31.68 2.08 0.27
CA PRO A 7 -31.33 2.44 -1.10
C PRO A 7 -30.57 1.30 -1.81
N THR A 8 -30.68 1.28 -3.12
CA THR A 8 -30.02 0.27 -3.96
C THR A 8 -28.49 0.53 -4.07
N LEU A 9 -27.74 -0.52 -4.43
CA LEU A 9 -26.29 -0.38 -4.62
C LEU A 9 -25.91 0.72 -5.63
N PRO A 10 -26.57 0.86 -6.81
CA PRO A 10 -26.27 1.92 -7.75
C PRO A 10 -26.50 3.35 -7.20
N GLU A 11 -27.43 3.54 -6.28
CA GLU A 11 -27.67 4.83 -5.62
C GLU A 11 -26.56 5.12 -4.60
N VAL A 12 -26.32 4.17 -3.68
CA VAL A 12 -25.33 4.32 -2.62
C VAL A 12 -23.91 4.46 -3.17
N ILE A 13 -23.56 3.73 -4.24
CA ILE A 13 -22.19 3.73 -4.75
C ILE A 13 -21.80 5.08 -5.37
N ARG A 14 -22.74 5.80 -5.96
CA ARG A 14 -22.52 7.15 -6.49
C ARG A 14 -22.31 8.15 -5.36
N GLU A 15 -23.13 8.10 -4.32
CA GLU A 15 -22.95 8.95 -3.12
C GLU A 15 -21.62 8.64 -2.43
N PHE A 16 -21.26 7.37 -2.32
CA PHE A 16 -19.99 6.96 -1.74
C PHE A 16 -18.79 7.43 -2.57
N HIS A 17 -18.87 7.37 -3.90
CA HIS A 17 -17.84 7.89 -4.79
C HIS A 17 -17.63 9.40 -4.60
N GLU A 18 -18.72 10.18 -4.52
CA GLU A 18 -18.64 11.61 -4.23
C GLU A 18 -18.00 11.92 -2.86
N LEU A 19 -18.37 11.14 -1.84
CA LEU A 19 -17.77 11.26 -0.50
C LEU A 19 -16.26 10.99 -0.51
N CYS A 20 -15.79 10.08 -1.38
CA CYS A 20 -14.39 9.70 -1.47
C CYS A 20 -13.56 10.57 -2.41
N ARG A 21 -14.15 11.52 -3.15
CA ARG A 21 -13.52 12.28 -4.25
C ARG A 21 -12.15 12.86 -3.89
N ASP A 22 -12.03 13.51 -2.73
CA ASP A 22 -10.81 14.17 -2.27
C ASP A 22 -10.26 13.52 -0.98
N ALA A 23 -10.63 12.26 -0.73
CA ALA A 23 -10.30 11.56 0.49
C ALA A 23 -9.40 10.33 0.23
N VAL A 24 -8.66 9.94 1.27
CA VAL A 24 -7.98 8.65 1.32
C VAL A 24 -8.96 7.62 1.90
N VAL A 25 -9.27 6.59 1.12
CA VAL A 25 -10.12 5.49 1.60
C VAL A 25 -9.29 4.60 2.53
N CYS A 26 -9.76 4.39 3.75
CA CYS A 26 -9.05 3.58 4.73
C CYS A 26 -9.87 2.36 5.14
N ALA A 27 -9.23 1.20 5.20
CA ALA A 27 -9.86 -0.01 5.73
C ALA A 27 -8.84 -0.88 6.50
N HIS A 28 -9.33 -1.87 7.23
CA HIS A 28 -8.49 -2.85 7.90
C HIS A 28 -8.47 -4.16 7.12
N ASN A 29 -7.38 -4.47 6.44
CA ASN A 29 -7.26 -5.44 5.36
C ASN A 29 -7.92 -4.91 4.08
N ALA A 30 -7.56 -3.69 3.72
CA ALA A 30 -8.15 -2.91 2.63
C ALA A 30 -8.32 -3.66 1.30
N PRO A 31 -7.43 -4.56 0.85
CA PRO A 31 -7.65 -5.33 -0.38
C PRO A 31 -8.97 -6.08 -0.42
N PHE A 32 -9.47 -6.54 0.73
CA PHE A 32 -10.75 -7.25 0.81
C PHE A 32 -11.93 -6.32 0.51
N ASP A 33 -12.03 -5.22 1.24
CA ASP A 33 -13.14 -4.25 1.07
C ASP A 33 -13.05 -3.53 -0.28
N TRP A 34 -11.85 -3.17 -0.68
CA TRP A 34 -11.59 -2.46 -1.92
C TRP A 34 -11.94 -3.27 -3.16
N ALA A 35 -11.80 -4.58 -3.13
CA ALA A 35 -12.21 -5.45 -4.23
C ALA A 35 -13.71 -5.35 -4.54
N PHE A 36 -14.56 -5.20 -3.52
CA PHE A 36 -15.99 -5.01 -3.70
C PHE A 36 -16.33 -3.60 -4.17
N VAL A 37 -15.72 -2.58 -3.55
CA VAL A 37 -15.96 -1.17 -3.88
C VAL A 37 -15.50 -0.85 -5.30
N SER A 38 -14.30 -1.27 -5.69
CA SER A 38 -13.75 -1.03 -7.03
C SER A 38 -14.57 -1.70 -8.12
N ARG A 39 -15.08 -2.90 -7.86
CA ARG A 39 -15.99 -3.57 -8.75
C ARG A 39 -17.30 -2.79 -8.91
N ALA A 40 -17.90 -2.32 -7.81
CA ALA A 40 -19.13 -1.53 -7.85
C ALA A 40 -18.93 -0.18 -8.57
N PHE A 41 -17.76 0.47 -8.41
CA PHE A 41 -17.41 1.66 -9.20
C PHE A 41 -17.31 1.34 -10.69
N SER A 42 -16.66 0.24 -11.06
CA SER A 42 -16.56 -0.21 -12.45
C SER A 42 -17.93 -0.51 -13.06
N GLU A 43 -18.80 -1.20 -12.35
CA GLU A 43 -20.18 -1.51 -12.79
C GLU A 43 -21.04 -0.24 -12.94
N ALA A 44 -20.73 0.82 -12.18
CA ALA A 44 -21.39 2.12 -12.25
C ALA A 44 -20.70 3.12 -13.21
N GLU A 45 -19.68 2.68 -13.95
CA GLU A 45 -18.85 3.49 -14.86
C GLU A 45 -18.20 4.71 -14.17
N LEU A 46 -17.83 4.55 -12.88
CA LEU A 46 -17.19 5.59 -12.09
C LEU A 46 -15.66 5.39 -12.05
N PRO A 47 -14.86 6.47 -11.99
CA PRO A 47 -13.41 6.37 -11.79
C PRO A 47 -13.07 5.61 -10.50
N CYS A 48 -12.00 4.79 -10.53
CA CYS A 48 -11.54 4.00 -9.39
C CYS A 48 -10.05 4.23 -9.12
N ASP A 49 -9.65 5.49 -9.01
CA ASP A 49 -8.27 5.93 -8.78
C ASP A 49 -8.04 6.53 -7.38
N HIS A 50 -8.91 6.20 -6.44
CA HIS A 50 -8.83 6.69 -5.07
C HIS A 50 -7.58 6.16 -4.35
N PRO A 51 -6.88 7.01 -3.59
CA PRO A 51 -5.80 6.55 -2.73
C PRO A 51 -6.37 5.69 -1.59
N VAL A 52 -5.75 4.53 -1.36
CA VAL A 52 -6.19 3.57 -0.34
C VAL A 52 -5.10 3.39 0.71
N LEU A 53 -5.48 3.38 1.98
CA LEU A 53 -4.61 3.07 3.13
C LEU A 53 -5.12 1.82 3.84
N ASP A 54 -4.21 0.84 4.05
CA ASP A 54 -4.50 -0.36 4.81
C ASP A 54 -3.93 -0.26 6.23
N THR A 55 -4.79 -0.34 7.25
CA THR A 55 -4.35 -0.30 8.66
C THR A 55 -3.78 -1.63 9.15
N LEU A 56 -3.95 -2.74 8.43
CA LEU A 56 -3.43 -4.04 8.85
C LEU A 56 -1.89 -4.11 8.83
N PRO A 57 -1.20 -3.65 7.78
CA PRO A 57 0.27 -3.54 7.79
C PRO A 57 0.77 -2.61 8.90
N LEU A 58 0.13 -1.45 9.11
CA LEU A 58 0.45 -0.52 10.20
C LEU A 58 0.37 -1.24 11.56
N ALA A 59 -0.74 -1.92 11.81
CA ALA A 59 -0.93 -2.66 13.06
C ALA A 59 0.12 -3.76 13.26
N ARG A 60 0.47 -4.51 12.21
CA ARG A 60 1.49 -5.58 12.26
C ARG A 60 2.87 -5.06 12.65
N ASN A 61 3.22 -3.88 12.20
CA ASN A 61 4.53 -3.28 12.45
C ASN A 61 4.60 -2.56 13.80
N LEU A 62 3.55 -1.84 14.17
CA LEU A 62 3.55 -1.01 15.36
C LEU A 62 3.12 -1.77 16.63
N LEU A 63 2.36 -2.86 16.49
CA LEU A 63 1.87 -3.68 17.57
C LEU A 63 2.56 -5.05 17.57
N LYS A 64 3.90 -5.04 17.60
CA LYS A 64 4.72 -6.26 17.60
C LYS A 64 4.39 -7.14 18.82
N GLY A 65 4.50 -8.48 18.64
CA GLY A 65 4.28 -9.44 19.74
C GLY A 65 2.82 -9.89 19.91
N GLN A 66 1.86 -9.35 19.16
CA GLN A 66 0.49 -9.86 19.17
C GLN A 66 0.35 -11.17 18.37
N LYS A 67 -0.48 -12.10 18.89
CA LYS A 67 -0.82 -13.34 18.18
C LYS A 67 -1.75 -13.12 16.97
N SER A 68 -2.52 -12.04 16.99
CA SER A 68 -3.50 -11.72 15.94
C SER A 68 -3.57 -10.21 15.73
N HIS A 69 -3.66 -9.80 14.45
CA HIS A 69 -3.87 -8.40 14.06
C HIS A 69 -5.24 -8.22 13.37
N ARG A 70 -6.22 -9.07 13.64
CA ARG A 70 -7.62 -8.83 13.25
C ARG A 70 -8.14 -7.61 14.00
N LEU A 71 -9.07 -6.86 13.41
CA LEU A 71 -9.59 -5.61 13.96
C LEU A 71 -10.00 -5.71 15.45
N PRO A 72 -10.72 -6.75 15.91
CA PRO A 72 -11.06 -6.87 17.33
C PRO A 72 -9.83 -6.98 18.26
N ALA A 73 -8.77 -7.68 17.80
CA ALA A 73 -7.55 -7.82 18.59
C ALA A 73 -6.76 -6.51 18.64
N VAL A 74 -6.69 -5.77 17.53
CA VAL A 74 -6.09 -4.45 17.45
C VAL A 74 -6.84 -3.48 18.36
N CYS A 75 -8.16 -3.44 18.28
CA CYS A 75 -9.00 -2.60 19.14
C CYS A 75 -8.75 -2.88 20.63
N LYS A 76 -8.72 -4.15 21.03
CA LYS A 76 -8.43 -4.54 22.41
C LYS A 76 -7.07 -4.00 22.88
N THR A 77 -6.04 -4.12 22.07
CA THR A 77 -4.68 -3.65 22.41
C THR A 77 -4.59 -2.14 22.48
N LEU A 78 -5.34 -1.43 21.64
CA LEU A 78 -5.38 0.03 21.59
C LEU A 78 -6.38 0.65 22.59
N GLY A 79 -7.12 -0.16 23.34
CA GLY A 79 -8.14 0.31 24.28
C GLY A 79 -9.41 0.85 23.59
N ILE A 80 -9.65 0.46 22.34
CA ILE A 80 -10.83 0.87 21.57
C ILE A 80 -12.01 -0.05 21.88
N SER A 81 -13.16 0.54 22.25
CA SER A 81 -14.39 -0.21 22.47
C SER A 81 -15.05 -0.59 21.17
N LEU A 82 -15.03 -1.88 20.83
CA LEU A 82 -15.74 -2.43 19.67
C LEU A 82 -17.07 -3.04 20.16
N LYS A 83 -18.10 -2.20 20.25
CA LYS A 83 -19.47 -2.66 20.55
C LYS A 83 -20.10 -3.19 19.26
N GLU A 84 -20.70 -4.37 19.33
CA GLU A 84 -21.39 -5.01 18.18
C GLU A 84 -20.46 -5.18 16.93
N ALA A 85 -19.36 -5.93 17.09
CA ALA A 85 -18.54 -6.36 15.98
C ALA A 85 -19.40 -6.99 14.84
N HIS A 86 -18.96 -6.81 13.59
CA HIS A 86 -19.66 -7.22 12.37
C HIS A 86 -20.82 -6.33 11.92
N ARG A 87 -20.93 -5.13 12.48
CA ARG A 87 -21.72 -4.06 11.87
C ARG A 87 -20.77 -3.05 11.20
N ALA A 88 -20.94 -2.85 9.89
CA ALA A 88 -20.04 -2.06 9.05
C ALA A 88 -19.71 -0.67 9.64
N VAL A 89 -20.69 0.03 10.20
CA VAL A 89 -20.49 1.37 10.81
C VAL A 89 -19.62 1.28 12.07
N HIS A 90 -19.78 0.24 12.89
CA HIS A 90 -18.98 0.06 14.10
C HIS A 90 -17.55 -0.33 13.77
N ASP A 91 -17.38 -1.21 12.78
CA ASP A 91 -16.06 -1.64 12.30
C ASP A 91 -15.32 -0.47 11.62
N ALA A 92 -16.00 0.33 10.80
CA ALA A 92 -15.43 1.54 10.20
C ALA A 92 -14.99 2.58 11.25
N ARG A 93 -15.81 2.83 12.26
CA ARG A 93 -15.47 3.74 13.37
C ARG A 93 -14.26 3.24 14.16
N ALA A 94 -14.23 1.94 14.48
CA ALA A 94 -13.12 1.33 15.19
C ALA A 94 -11.84 1.38 14.36
N THR A 95 -11.93 1.15 13.03
CA THR A 95 -10.80 1.31 12.11
C THR A 95 -10.29 2.74 12.08
N ALA A 96 -11.15 3.73 12.05
CA ALA A 96 -10.76 5.15 12.09
C ALA A 96 -10.04 5.49 13.40
N GLN A 97 -10.56 5.05 14.54
CA GLN A 97 -9.92 5.26 15.86
C GLN A 97 -8.55 4.55 15.92
N ALA A 98 -8.48 3.31 15.39
CA ALA A 98 -7.22 2.57 15.33
C ALA A 98 -6.21 3.29 14.44
N LEU A 99 -6.62 3.80 13.28
CA LEU A 99 -5.78 4.58 12.40
C LEU A 99 -5.19 5.81 13.11
N MET A 100 -6.01 6.61 13.78
CA MET A 100 -5.55 7.80 14.50
C MET A 100 -4.44 7.48 15.51
N ILE A 101 -4.66 6.45 16.35
CA ILE A 101 -3.66 6.03 17.34
C ILE A 101 -2.40 5.44 16.68
N LEU A 102 -2.56 4.70 15.58
CA LEU A 102 -1.42 4.13 14.87
C LEU A 102 -0.59 5.22 14.17
N LEU A 103 -1.24 6.25 13.61
CA LEU A 103 -0.55 7.39 13.00
C LEU A 103 0.28 8.18 14.02
N GLU A 104 -0.22 8.39 15.24
CA GLU A 104 0.54 9.04 16.32
C GLU A 104 1.83 8.27 16.69
N ARG A 105 1.88 6.97 16.39
CA ARG A 105 3.04 6.11 16.65
C ARG A 105 3.98 5.99 15.45
N THR A 106 3.63 6.58 14.31
CA THR A 106 4.48 6.56 13.11
C THR A 106 5.43 7.75 13.13
N GLU A 107 6.70 7.51 13.39
CA GLU A 107 7.73 8.53 13.30
C GLU A 107 8.18 8.69 11.84
N GLY A 108 8.17 9.92 11.33
CA GLY A 108 8.79 10.28 10.04
C GLY A 108 8.02 9.92 8.77
N ALA A 109 6.80 9.38 8.86
CA ALA A 109 5.95 9.15 7.69
C ALA A 109 5.23 10.47 7.33
N ALA A 110 5.66 11.10 6.23
CA ALA A 110 5.12 12.39 5.78
C ALA A 110 4.02 12.24 4.71
N THR A 111 3.95 11.09 4.05
CA THR A 111 3.00 10.85 2.94
C THR A 111 2.29 9.51 3.08
N LEU A 112 1.15 9.37 2.38
CA LEU A 112 0.43 8.10 2.26
C LEU A 112 1.33 6.99 1.66
N SER A 113 2.20 7.34 0.72
CA SER A 113 3.17 6.43 0.15
C SER A 113 4.17 5.94 1.19
N ASP A 114 4.62 6.81 2.09
CA ASP A 114 5.51 6.43 3.18
C ASP A 114 4.81 5.46 4.14
N LEU A 115 3.56 5.75 4.50
CA LEU A 115 2.74 4.87 5.35
C LEU A 115 2.54 3.50 4.69
N ASN A 116 2.13 3.44 3.44
CA ASN A 116 1.92 2.19 2.74
C ASN A 116 3.23 1.40 2.52
N ASN A 117 4.34 2.09 2.23
CA ASN A 117 5.63 1.45 1.98
C ASN A 117 6.40 1.08 3.26
N ALA A 118 6.39 1.93 4.28
CA ALA A 118 7.10 1.69 5.53
C ALA A 118 6.52 0.47 6.28
N PHE A 119 5.25 0.18 6.10
CA PHE A 119 4.52 -0.85 6.83
C PHE A 119 4.11 -2.06 5.96
N ASP A 120 4.40 -2.04 4.67
CA ASP A 120 4.19 -3.17 3.75
C ASP A 120 5.21 -4.32 4.01
N GLY A 121 5.94 -4.23 5.10
CA GLY A 121 7.05 -5.10 5.50
C GLY A 121 6.68 -6.55 5.87
N GLY A 122 5.53 -7.08 5.43
CA GLY A 122 5.18 -8.45 5.74
C GLY A 122 4.40 -9.21 4.67
N ALA A 123 3.61 -8.56 3.87
CA ALA A 123 2.75 -9.22 2.87
C ALA A 123 2.59 -8.44 1.57
N GLY A 124 3.14 -7.24 1.47
CA GLY A 124 3.16 -6.49 0.21
C GLY A 124 4.05 -7.17 -0.82
N SER A 125 3.64 -7.10 -2.07
CA SER A 125 4.43 -7.59 -3.19
C SER A 125 5.77 -6.85 -3.21
N SER A 126 6.88 -7.53 -2.93
CA SER A 126 8.20 -7.02 -3.23
C SER A 126 8.48 -7.21 -4.72
N HIS A 127 9.09 -6.20 -5.31
CA HIS A 127 9.46 -6.22 -6.72
C HIS A 127 10.97 -6.15 -6.86
N HIS A 128 11.49 -6.74 -7.91
CA HIS A 128 12.89 -6.55 -8.25
C HIS A 128 13.12 -5.10 -8.70
N ILE A 129 14.27 -4.57 -8.33
CA ILE A 129 14.73 -3.24 -8.73
C ILE A 129 16.24 -3.30 -8.98
N ILE A 130 16.72 -2.53 -9.94
CA ILE A 130 18.15 -2.38 -10.19
C ILE A 130 18.59 -1.01 -9.69
N LEU A 131 19.66 -1.00 -8.93
CA LEU A 131 20.29 0.21 -8.44
C LEU A 131 21.76 0.21 -8.90
N LEU A 132 22.13 1.21 -9.68
CA LEU A 132 23.51 1.38 -10.17
C LEU A 132 24.08 2.67 -9.57
N ALA A 133 25.31 2.59 -9.09
CA ALA A 133 26.01 3.77 -8.60
C ALA A 133 26.48 4.63 -9.79
N LYS A 134 26.05 5.88 -9.83
CA LYS A 134 26.43 6.89 -10.83
C LYS A 134 27.65 7.70 -10.40
N THR A 135 27.81 7.86 -9.10
CA THR A 135 28.89 8.68 -8.52
C THR A 135 29.56 7.94 -7.36
N GLN A 136 30.70 8.42 -6.89
CA GLN A 136 31.37 7.86 -5.71
C GLN A 136 30.48 7.99 -4.45
N GLN A 137 29.74 9.09 -4.32
CA GLN A 137 28.75 9.24 -3.25
C GLN A 137 27.61 8.23 -3.41
N GLY A 138 27.10 8.03 -4.64
CA GLY A 138 26.10 7.02 -4.94
C GLY A 138 26.54 5.60 -4.60
N LEU A 139 27.83 5.27 -4.75
CA LEU A 139 28.37 3.99 -4.31
C LEU A 139 28.29 3.84 -2.78
N ALA A 140 28.64 4.88 -2.03
CA ALA A 140 28.50 4.88 -0.58
C ALA A 140 27.04 4.75 -0.14
N ASP A 141 26.13 5.42 -0.84
CA ASP A 141 24.69 5.36 -0.58
C ASP A 141 24.09 3.99 -0.97
N LEU A 142 24.60 3.35 -2.03
CA LEU A 142 24.23 1.98 -2.38
C LEU A 142 24.63 1.00 -1.27
N TYR A 143 25.81 1.11 -0.68
CA TYR A 143 26.21 0.29 0.48
C TYR A 143 25.32 0.53 1.69
N ARG A 144 24.90 1.77 1.95
CA ARG A 144 23.92 2.08 3.02
C ARG A 144 22.58 1.42 2.75
N LEU A 145 22.07 1.52 1.53
CA LEU A 145 20.81 0.88 1.13
C LEU A 145 20.88 -0.65 1.30
N VAL A 146 21.97 -1.29 0.86
CA VAL A 146 22.17 -2.73 1.06
C VAL A 146 22.17 -3.08 2.54
N SER A 147 22.87 -2.30 3.37
CA SER A 147 22.91 -2.49 4.82
C SER A 147 21.53 -2.33 5.45
N GLU A 148 20.79 -1.28 5.10
CA GLU A 148 19.43 -1.06 5.57
C GLU A 148 18.50 -2.21 5.19
N GLY A 149 18.57 -2.70 3.94
CA GLY A 149 17.80 -3.85 3.49
C GLY A 149 18.05 -5.12 4.30
N HIS A 150 19.30 -5.34 4.74
CA HIS A 150 19.66 -6.52 5.52
C HIS A 150 19.41 -6.37 7.02
N LEU A 151 19.65 -5.20 7.59
CA LEU A 151 19.56 -5.00 9.04
C LEU A 151 18.14 -4.66 9.50
N ASN A 152 17.44 -3.81 8.73
CA ASN A 152 16.18 -3.21 9.17
C ASN A 152 14.97 -3.68 8.37
N HIS A 153 15.17 -4.17 7.14
CA HIS A 153 14.08 -4.52 6.21
C HIS A 153 14.18 -5.94 5.64
N PHE A 154 14.86 -6.85 6.34
CA PHE A 154 15.02 -8.24 5.91
C PHE A 154 13.76 -9.06 6.18
N HIS A 155 13.19 -9.63 5.12
CA HIS A 155 12.11 -10.61 5.22
C HIS A 155 12.29 -11.68 4.13
N ARG A 156 12.91 -12.80 4.48
CA ARG A 156 13.39 -13.87 3.57
C ARG A 156 14.44 -13.37 2.58
N THR A 157 14.29 -12.17 2.05
CA THR A 157 15.23 -11.44 1.21
C THR A 157 15.34 -10.01 1.72
N PRO A 158 16.46 -9.29 1.46
CA PRO A 158 16.55 -7.87 1.76
C PRO A 158 15.54 -7.09 0.91
N ARG A 159 14.82 -6.16 1.55
CA ARG A 159 13.84 -5.30 0.91
C ARG A 159 14.18 -3.85 1.17
N LEU A 160 13.79 -2.98 0.25
CA LEU A 160 14.01 -1.54 0.40
C LEU A 160 12.68 -0.80 0.21
N PRO A 161 12.25 -0.03 1.21
CA PRO A 161 11.13 0.89 1.03
C PRO A 161 11.45 1.89 -0.09
N ARG A 162 10.44 2.23 -0.91
CA ARG A 162 10.60 3.19 -2.02
C ARG A 162 11.06 4.57 -1.53
N SER A 163 10.56 5.00 -0.37
CA SER A 163 10.96 6.24 0.29
C SER A 163 12.46 6.28 0.64
N LEU A 164 13.01 5.13 1.05
CA LEU A 164 14.43 5.03 1.37
C LEU A 164 15.29 5.14 0.09
N ILE A 165 14.89 4.47 -0.99
CA ILE A 165 15.55 4.59 -2.30
C ILE A 165 15.47 6.04 -2.79
N GLN A 166 14.32 6.69 -2.65
CA GLN A 166 14.12 8.08 -3.05
C GLN A 166 15.02 9.06 -2.28
N ARG A 167 15.29 8.79 -1.00
CA ARG A 167 16.21 9.61 -0.17
C ARG A 167 17.63 9.61 -0.70
N TYR A 168 18.08 8.51 -1.28
CA TYR A 168 19.44 8.32 -1.78
C TYR A 168 19.55 8.39 -3.31
N ARG A 169 18.50 8.86 -3.98
CA ARG A 169 18.36 8.79 -5.44
C ARG A 169 19.42 9.56 -6.22
N GLU A 170 19.92 10.67 -5.70
CA GLU A 170 20.73 11.63 -6.46
C GLU A 170 21.99 11.01 -7.09
N GLY A 171 22.66 10.13 -6.36
CA GLY A 171 23.86 9.43 -6.81
C GLY A 171 23.62 8.10 -7.50
N LEU A 172 22.36 7.71 -7.76
CA LEU A 172 21.96 6.41 -8.28
C LEU A 172 21.27 6.52 -9.64
N ILE A 173 21.31 5.42 -10.39
CA ILE A 173 20.47 5.16 -11.55
C ILE A 173 19.55 4.00 -11.16
N ILE A 174 18.25 4.15 -11.38
CA ILE A 174 17.22 3.19 -10.97
C ILE A 174 16.61 2.54 -12.21
N GLY A 175 16.71 1.21 -12.31
CA GLY A 175 16.15 0.40 -13.40
C GLY A 175 14.90 -0.36 -12.99
N SER A 176 14.00 -0.60 -13.95
CA SER A 176 12.71 -1.30 -13.74
C SER A 176 12.85 -2.79 -13.46
N ALA A 177 14.03 -3.35 -13.68
CA ALA A 177 14.34 -4.77 -13.56
C ALA A 177 13.51 -5.69 -14.49
N CYS A 178 13.50 -7.00 -14.20
CA CYS A 178 12.96 -8.09 -15.00
C CYS A 178 11.43 -8.26 -14.85
N GLU A 179 10.91 -9.42 -15.25
CA GLU A 179 9.50 -9.81 -15.10
C GLU A 179 8.99 -9.80 -13.65
N SER A 180 9.90 -9.85 -12.69
CA SER A 180 9.59 -9.68 -11.26
C SER A 180 9.60 -8.22 -10.80
N GLY A 181 9.86 -7.27 -11.71
CA GLY A 181 9.77 -5.83 -11.47
C GLY A 181 8.32 -5.34 -11.37
N GLU A 182 8.14 -4.21 -10.70
CA GLU A 182 6.81 -3.61 -10.48
C GLU A 182 6.12 -3.24 -11.80
N LEU A 183 6.85 -2.60 -12.72
CA LEU A 183 6.28 -2.15 -13.98
C LEU A 183 5.82 -3.33 -14.85
N PHE A 184 6.65 -4.37 -14.96
CA PHE A 184 6.31 -5.54 -15.77
C PHE A 184 5.06 -6.25 -15.22
N LYS A 185 5.00 -6.46 -13.91
CA LYS A 185 3.81 -7.04 -13.25
C LYS A 185 2.57 -6.18 -13.48
N ALA A 186 2.68 -4.87 -13.35
CA ALA A 186 1.57 -3.95 -13.59
C ALA A 186 1.05 -4.01 -15.04
N VAL A 187 1.94 -4.24 -16.02
CA VAL A 187 1.56 -4.47 -17.44
C VAL A 187 0.79 -5.78 -17.58
N LEU A 188 1.28 -6.87 -16.97
CA LEU A 188 0.62 -8.18 -17.02
C LEU A 188 -0.76 -8.16 -16.31
N GLU A 189 -0.89 -7.38 -15.25
CA GLU A 189 -2.15 -7.15 -14.53
C GLU A 189 -3.16 -6.29 -15.32
N GLY A 190 -2.77 -5.75 -16.47
CA GLY A 190 -3.63 -4.91 -17.31
C GLY A 190 -3.94 -3.55 -16.69
N ARG A 191 -3.05 -3.00 -15.85
CA ARG A 191 -3.27 -1.69 -15.23
C ARG A 191 -3.41 -0.58 -16.28
N SER A 192 -4.11 0.48 -15.90
CA SER A 192 -4.37 1.61 -16.79
C SER A 192 -3.08 2.31 -17.23
N LYS A 193 -3.10 2.92 -18.43
CA LYS A 193 -1.97 3.70 -18.94
C LYS A 193 -1.49 4.80 -17.97
N ARG A 194 -2.41 5.38 -17.20
CA ARG A 194 -2.11 6.41 -16.20
C ARG A 194 -1.28 5.82 -15.06
N GLU A 195 -1.68 4.65 -14.54
CA GLU A 195 -0.94 3.94 -13.48
C GLU A 195 0.43 3.47 -13.98
N LEU A 196 0.48 2.88 -15.17
CA LEU A 196 1.75 2.46 -15.78
C LEU A 196 2.72 3.64 -15.94
N LYS A 197 2.23 4.81 -16.40
CA LYS A 197 3.04 6.03 -16.50
C LYS A 197 3.53 6.49 -15.12
N LYS A 198 2.68 6.44 -14.08
CA LYS A 198 3.06 6.78 -12.69
C LYS A 198 4.14 5.83 -12.16
N ILE A 199 4.01 4.53 -12.40
CA ILE A 199 5.02 3.53 -12.01
C ILE A 199 6.32 3.78 -12.77
N ALA A 200 6.26 3.89 -14.10
CA ALA A 200 7.40 4.10 -14.96
C ALA A 200 8.21 5.37 -14.62
N SER A 201 7.53 6.45 -14.19
CA SER A 201 8.20 7.71 -13.82
C SER A 201 9.12 7.62 -12.61
N PHE A 202 9.10 6.54 -11.88
CA PHE A 202 10.03 6.30 -10.77
C PHE A 202 11.41 5.85 -11.25
N TYR A 203 11.50 5.19 -12.38
CA TYR A 203 12.71 4.61 -12.93
C TYR A 203 13.43 5.60 -13.87
N ASP A 204 14.75 5.52 -13.90
CA ASP A 204 15.59 6.29 -14.81
C ASP A 204 15.71 5.60 -16.17
N TYR A 205 15.56 4.26 -16.21
CA TYR A 205 15.46 3.48 -17.43
C TYR A 205 14.53 2.28 -17.24
N LEU A 206 14.01 1.77 -18.36
CA LEU A 206 13.14 0.60 -18.39
C LEU A 206 13.87 -0.53 -19.11
N GLU A 207 13.70 -1.75 -18.63
CA GLU A 207 14.25 -2.95 -19.24
C GLU A 207 13.20 -3.67 -20.09
N GLU A 208 13.58 -4.05 -21.27
CA GLU A 208 12.83 -4.97 -22.12
C GLU A 208 13.52 -6.33 -22.09
N GLN A 209 12.73 -7.39 -21.97
CA GLN A 209 13.25 -8.75 -21.99
C GLN A 209 12.88 -9.42 -23.32
N PRO A 210 13.81 -10.21 -23.93
CA PRO A 210 13.51 -10.92 -25.16
C PRO A 210 12.45 -11.99 -24.93
N LEU A 211 11.62 -12.23 -25.96
CA LEU A 211 10.66 -13.32 -25.98
C LEU A 211 11.41 -14.65 -25.82
N GLY A 212 11.00 -15.47 -24.86
CA GLY A 212 11.63 -16.78 -24.60
C GLY A 212 12.56 -16.81 -23.37
N ASN A 213 12.55 -15.80 -22.56
CA ASN A 213 13.27 -15.76 -21.28
C ASN A 213 12.44 -16.43 -20.15
N ASN A 214 11.71 -17.50 -20.49
CA ASN A 214 10.87 -18.30 -19.58
C ASN A 214 11.63 -19.54 -19.10
#